data_734a41e8fcc63e3cb603aced1d5d7997
#
_entry.id   734a41e8fcc63e3cb603aced1d5d7997
#
_cell.length_a   1.000
_cell.length_b   1.000
_cell.length_c   1.000
_cell.angle_alpha   90.00
_cell.angle_beta   90.00
_cell.angle_gamma   90.00
#
_symmetry.space_group_name_H-M   'P 1'
#
loop_
_entity.id
_entity.type
_entity.pdbx_description
1 polymer ?
#
loop_
_entity_poly.entity_id
_entity_poly.type
_entity_poly.pdbx_seq_one_letter_code
_entity_poly.pdbx_strand_id
1 'polypeptide(L)'
;RHSDTPQIDTPHARRRVSLVDYEFADLIDDQDKVRLLIDPTSSYAQAAAYAMGRAMDDEIISAAIGTAFTGETGSTSTANANQIVHGSAGLTIAKLRTAKQTLDLNSVDPSIPRHIIVGPKQITDLLGTTEVTSSDFNTVKALANGEINQFLGFNFIVSNRLSLDGTTRSCIAYAQDGIALGVGKDVTARIDERADKGYATQVYYCASFGATRMEEDKVVEVQCTES
;
A
#
# COMPACT_ATOMS: atom_id res chain seq x y z
N ARG A 1 -2.85 -43.27 -31.74
CA ARG A 1 -1.79 -42.33 -32.20
C ARG A 1 -2.35 -41.03 -32.77
N HIS A 2 -3.64 -40.89 -32.90
CA HIS A 2 -4.33 -39.70 -33.40
C HIS A 2 -5.55 -39.40 -32.50
N SER A 3 -5.32 -39.18 -31.17
CA SER A 3 -6.36 -38.65 -30.31
C SER A 3 -6.46 -37.15 -30.51
N ASP A 4 -7.68 -36.62 -30.48
CA ASP A 4 -7.93 -35.19 -30.53
C ASP A 4 -7.23 -34.48 -29.37
N THR A 5 -6.71 -33.31 -29.61
CA THR A 5 -6.13 -32.46 -28.60
C THR A 5 -7.24 -32.03 -27.63
N PRO A 6 -7.15 -32.36 -26.32
CA PRO A 6 -8.19 -31.94 -25.39
C PRO A 6 -8.24 -30.41 -25.32
N GLN A 7 -9.41 -29.83 -25.52
CA GLN A 7 -9.62 -28.41 -25.28
C GLN A 7 -9.76 -28.18 -23.76
N ILE A 8 -8.95 -27.27 -23.26
CA ILE A 8 -9.03 -26.79 -21.86
C ILE A 8 -9.59 -25.39 -21.91
N ASP A 9 -10.70 -25.19 -21.26
CA ASP A 9 -11.29 -23.84 -21.10
C ASP A 9 -10.61 -23.14 -19.92
N THR A 10 -9.86 -22.09 -20.22
CA THR A 10 -9.16 -21.32 -19.18
C THR A 10 -10.13 -20.32 -18.58
N PRO A 11 -10.41 -20.39 -17.25
CA PRO A 11 -11.32 -19.45 -16.61
C PRO A 11 -10.74 -18.03 -16.63
N HIS A 12 -11.55 -17.07 -17.03
CA HIS A 12 -11.22 -15.65 -17.03
C HIS A 12 -12.08 -14.91 -16.02
N ALA A 13 -11.45 -14.06 -15.20
CA ALA A 13 -12.13 -13.16 -14.29
C ALA A 13 -11.82 -11.70 -14.63
N ARG A 14 -12.79 -10.82 -14.33
CA ARG A 14 -12.64 -9.37 -14.51
C ARG A 14 -12.68 -8.70 -13.16
N ARG A 15 -11.89 -7.65 -13.00
CA ARG A 15 -11.91 -6.78 -11.81
C ARG A 15 -12.33 -5.38 -12.20
N ARG A 16 -13.18 -4.78 -11.38
CA ARG A 16 -13.58 -3.38 -11.55
C ARG A 16 -12.71 -2.50 -10.70
N VAL A 17 -12.11 -1.50 -11.32
CA VAL A 17 -11.44 -0.37 -10.63
C VAL A 17 -12.36 0.84 -10.75
N SER A 18 -12.71 1.47 -9.63
CA SER A 18 -13.42 2.74 -9.62
C SER A 18 -12.41 3.85 -9.35
N LEU A 19 -12.34 4.82 -10.25
CA LEU A 19 -11.44 5.96 -10.10
C LEU A 19 -12.08 6.97 -9.15
N VAL A 20 -11.26 7.56 -8.30
CA VAL A 20 -11.60 8.66 -7.41
C VAL A 20 -10.77 9.87 -7.78
N ASP A 21 -11.40 11.04 -7.84
CA ASP A 21 -10.72 12.29 -8.14
C ASP A 21 -10.20 12.91 -6.85
N TYR A 22 -8.91 13.25 -6.86
CA TYR A 22 -8.20 13.90 -5.77
C TYR A 22 -7.75 15.28 -6.22
N GLU A 23 -8.08 16.28 -5.41
CA GLU A 23 -7.71 17.67 -5.65
C GLU A 23 -7.08 18.25 -4.39
N PHE A 24 -6.02 19.02 -4.59
CA PHE A 24 -5.40 19.85 -3.57
C PHE A 24 -5.26 21.26 -4.13
N ALA A 25 -5.75 22.24 -3.40
CA ALA A 25 -5.62 23.65 -3.79
C ALA A 25 -5.28 24.48 -2.56
N ASP A 26 -4.23 25.26 -2.65
CA ASP A 26 -3.84 26.21 -1.62
C ASP A 26 -3.57 27.59 -2.24
N LEU A 27 -3.79 28.65 -1.48
CA LEU A 27 -3.64 30.05 -1.93
C LEU A 27 -2.57 30.74 -1.08
N ILE A 28 -1.68 31.45 -1.76
CA ILE A 28 -0.61 32.22 -1.14
C ILE A 28 -0.84 33.68 -1.48
N ASP A 29 -1.14 34.49 -0.49
CA ASP A 29 -1.37 35.92 -0.66
C ASP A 29 -0.05 36.66 -0.94
N ASP A 30 -0.09 37.65 -1.83
CA ASP A 30 1.07 38.48 -2.16
C ASP A 30 1.61 39.25 -0.95
N GLN A 31 0.74 39.64 -0.03
CA GLN A 31 1.15 40.32 1.20
C GLN A 31 1.97 39.42 2.12
N ASP A 32 1.70 38.12 2.12
CA ASP A 32 2.45 37.14 2.90
C ASP A 32 3.81 36.84 2.24
N LYS A 33 3.89 36.81 0.92
CA LYS A 33 5.18 36.69 0.21
C LYS A 33 6.15 37.84 0.55
N VAL A 34 5.63 39.05 0.66
CA VAL A 34 6.46 40.20 1.03
C VAL A 34 6.94 40.16 2.47
N ARG A 35 6.19 39.52 3.37
CA ARG A 35 6.53 39.37 4.79
C ARG A 35 7.45 38.20 5.08
N LEU A 36 7.47 37.20 4.20
CA LEU A 36 8.32 36.03 4.32
C LEU A 36 9.67 36.29 3.66
N LEU A 37 10.76 35.88 4.33
CA LEU A 37 12.13 35.94 3.77
C LEU A 37 12.39 34.90 2.68
N ILE A 38 11.49 33.91 2.52
CA ILE A 38 11.60 32.78 1.59
C ILE A 38 10.31 32.70 0.79
N ASP A 39 10.41 32.43 -0.52
CA ASP A 39 9.22 32.14 -1.35
C ASP A 39 8.57 30.83 -0.89
N PRO A 40 7.35 30.85 -0.37
CA PRO A 40 6.65 29.66 0.14
C PRO A 40 6.15 28.74 -0.97
N THR A 41 6.06 29.21 -2.22
CA THR A 41 5.46 28.45 -3.35
C THR A 41 6.10 27.08 -3.53
N SER A 42 7.42 26.97 -3.41
CA SER A 42 8.14 25.70 -3.52
C SER A 42 7.80 24.72 -2.39
N SER A 43 7.66 25.21 -1.16
CA SER A 43 7.33 24.39 0.01
C SER A 43 5.89 23.87 -0.07
N TYR A 44 4.94 24.69 -0.52
CA TYR A 44 3.54 24.29 -0.75
C TYR A 44 3.44 23.26 -1.88
N ALA A 45 4.19 23.43 -2.97
CA ALA A 45 4.25 22.48 -4.06
C ALA A 45 4.78 21.11 -3.61
N GLN A 46 5.83 21.07 -2.78
CA GLN A 46 6.33 19.83 -2.19
C GLN A 46 5.31 19.18 -1.24
N ALA A 47 4.67 19.96 -0.38
CA ALA A 47 3.65 19.44 0.54
C ALA A 47 2.47 18.84 -0.22
N ALA A 48 2.04 19.46 -1.33
CA ALA A 48 1.00 18.94 -2.20
C ALA A 48 1.40 17.62 -2.88
N ALA A 49 2.63 17.54 -3.41
CA ALA A 49 3.15 16.31 -4.01
C ALA A 49 3.18 15.14 -3.00
N TYR A 50 3.64 15.40 -1.77
CA TYR A 50 3.62 14.39 -0.70
C TYR A 50 2.19 14.01 -0.26
N ALA A 51 1.27 14.97 -0.27
CA ALA A 51 -0.14 14.70 0.04
C ALA A 51 -0.77 13.76 -1.00
N MET A 52 -0.51 14.00 -2.29
CA MET A 52 -0.96 13.13 -3.38
C MET A 52 -0.33 11.73 -3.30
N GLY A 53 0.96 11.62 -2.99
CA GLY A 53 1.60 10.32 -2.77
C GLY A 53 0.95 9.54 -1.63
N ARG A 54 0.68 10.21 -0.50
CA ARG A 54 -0.03 9.57 0.63
C ARG A 54 -1.46 9.13 0.26
N ALA A 55 -2.17 9.89 -0.56
CA ALA A 55 -3.50 9.51 -1.02
C ALA A 55 -3.45 8.26 -1.92
N MET A 56 -2.42 8.12 -2.77
CA MET A 56 -2.21 6.90 -3.54
C MET A 56 -1.91 5.69 -2.65
N ASP A 57 -1.09 5.85 -1.63
CA ASP A 57 -0.79 4.78 -0.66
C ASP A 57 -2.06 4.35 0.10
N ASP A 58 -2.89 5.29 0.52
CA ASP A 58 -4.15 5.01 1.22
C ASP A 58 -5.11 4.22 0.35
N GLU A 59 -5.20 4.55 -0.95
CA GLU A 59 -6.06 3.86 -1.90
C GLU A 59 -5.58 2.41 -2.13
N ILE A 60 -4.26 2.20 -2.27
CA ILE A 60 -3.67 0.87 -2.41
C ILE A 60 -3.90 0.02 -1.15
N ILE A 61 -3.68 0.59 0.04
CA ILE A 61 -3.88 -0.09 1.32
C ILE A 61 -5.35 -0.45 1.51
N SER A 62 -6.25 0.48 1.21
CA SER A 62 -7.71 0.25 1.29
C SER A 62 -8.16 -0.86 0.34
N ALA A 63 -7.66 -0.86 -0.90
CA ALA A 63 -7.99 -1.88 -1.89
C ALA A 63 -7.46 -3.27 -1.53
N ALA A 64 -6.30 -3.35 -0.86
CA ALA A 64 -5.71 -4.62 -0.43
C ALA A 64 -6.57 -5.36 0.61
N ILE A 65 -7.15 -4.63 1.56
CA ILE A 65 -7.93 -5.19 2.67
C ILE A 65 -9.43 -5.20 2.32
N GLY A 66 -9.90 -4.20 1.58
CA GLY A 66 -11.28 -3.95 1.26
C GLY A 66 -11.94 -4.99 0.35
N THR A 67 -13.17 -4.73 0.00
CA THR A 67 -13.96 -5.56 -0.92
C THR A 67 -13.57 -5.26 -2.37
N ALA A 68 -13.14 -6.27 -3.11
CA ALA A 68 -12.94 -6.18 -4.55
C ALA A 68 -14.25 -6.51 -5.28
N PHE A 69 -14.43 -5.92 -6.46
CA PHE A 69 -15.60 -6.17 -7.31
C PHE A 69 -15.21 -6.93 -8.56
N THR A 70 -15.94 -8.01 -8.82
CA THR A 70 -15.70 -8.94 -9.94
C THR A 70 -16.98 -9.18 -10.75
N GLY A 71 -16.88 -9.99 -11.78
CA GLY A 71 -17.99 -10.36 -12.67
C GLY A 71 -18.08 -9.47 -13.90
N GLU A 72 -18.93 -9.84 -14.83
CA GLU A 72 -19.11 -9.16 -16.12
C GLU A 72 -19.54 -7.71 -15.94
N THR A 73 -20.45 -7.46 -14.99
CA THR A 73 -20.96 -6.11 -14.66
C THR A 73 -20.16 -5.45 -13.53
N GLY A 74 -19.20 -6.15 -12.92
CA GLY A 74 -18.44 -5.65 -11.76
C GLY A 74 -19.32 -5.44 -10.51
N SER A 75 -20.38 -6.22 -10.36
CA SER A 75 -21.34 -6.11 -9.25
C SER A 75 -21.16 -7.17 -8.16
N THR A 76 -20.40 -8.23 -8.43
CA THR A 76 -20.12 -9.28 -7.47
C THR A 76 -19.03 -8.83 -6.50
N SER A 77 -19.35 -8.74 -5.22
CA SER A 77 -18.39 -8.37 -4.18
C SER A 77 -17.59 -9.59 -3.71
N THR A 78 -16.28 -9.41 -3.57
CA THR A 78 -15.36 -10.43 -3.06
C THR A 78 -14.52 -9.83 -1.93
N ALA A 79 -14.74 -10.36 -0.72
CA ALA A 79 -13.94 -9.96 0.45
C ALA A 79 -12.55 -10.60 0.43
N ASN A 80 -11.62 -10.06 1.22
CA ASN A 80 -10.35 -10.74 1.43
C ASN A 80 -10.57 -11.96 2.35
N ALA A 81 -10.31 -13.16 1.82
CA ALA A 81 -10.47 -14.42 2.55
C ALA A 81 -9.22 -14.80 3.37
N ASN A 82 -8.05 -14.29 2.99
CA ASN A 82 -6.77 -14.63 3.61
C ASN A 82 -6.45 -13.65 4.74
N GLN A 83 -6.83 -14.00 5.96
CA GLN A 83 -6.60 -13.18 7.15
C GLN A 83 -5.91 -13.99 8.24
N ILE A 84 -4.84 -13.45 8.80
CA ILE A 84 -4.15 -13.97 9.98
C ILE A 84 -4.54 -13.08 11.16
N VAL A 85 -5.32 -13.64 12.09
CA VAL A 85 -5.83 -12.91 13.26
C VAL A 85 -4.70 -12.48 14.21
N HIS A 86 -4.92 -11.40 14.93
CA HIS A 86 -3.89 -10.79 15.80
C HIS A 86 -3.44 -11.68 16.96
N GLY A 87 -4.31 -12.55 17.52
CA GLY A 87 -3.98 -13.46 18.61
C GLY A 87 -3.38 -12.75 19.85
N SER A 88 -3.77 -11.48 20.09
CA SER A 88 -3.23 -10.61 21.16
C SER A 88 -1.71 -10.45 21.14
N ALA A 89 -1.09 -10.56 19.96
CA ALA A 89 0.35 -10.42 19.77
C ALA A 89 0.67 -9.42 18.65
N GLY A 90 1.82 -8.75 18.76
CA GLY A 90 2.39 -7.91 17.70
C GLY A 90 2.81 -8.73 16.47
N LEU A 91 3.68 -8.19 15.66
CA LEU A 91 4.24 -8.92 14.51
C LEU A 91 5.28 -9.94 15.01
N THR A 92 5.01 -11.22 14.75
CA THR A 92 5.90 -12.32 15.12
C THR A 92 6.39 -13.06 13.89
N ILE A 93 7.53 -13.77 14.01
CA ILE A 93 8.07 -14.63 12.95
C ILE A 93 7.07 -15.74 12.57
N ALA A 94 6.31 -16.24 13.55
CA ALA A 94 5.24 -17.22 13.29
C ALA A 94 4.19 -16.70 12.31
N LYS A 95 3.72 -15.45 12.50
CA LYS A 95 2.78 -14.83 11.57
C LYS A 95 3.35 -14.66 10.16
N LEU A 96 4.63 -14.26 10.05
CA LEU A 96 5.31 -14.15 8.75
C LEU A 96 5.45 -15.51 8.06
N ARG A 97 5.77 -16.58 8.81
CA ARG A 97 5.80 -17.95 8.27
C ARG A 97 4.42 -18.37 7.79
N THR A 98 3.37 -18.09 8.56
CA THR A 98 1.99 -18.40 8.16
C THR A 98 1.59 -17.62 6.91
N ALA A 99 1.92 -16.33 6.82
CA ALA A 99 1.65 -15.53 5.62
C ALA A 99 2.35 -16.10 4.38
N LYS A 100 3.63 -16.48 4.52
CA LYS A 100 4.38 -17.14 3.45
C LYS A 100 3.74 -18.47 3.07
N GLN A 101 3.39 -19.29 4.05
CA GLN A 101 2.74 -20.58 3.82
C GLN A 101 1.41 -20.43 3.10
N THR A 102 0.61 -19.44 3.45
CA THR A 102 -0.68 -19.16 2.78
C THR A 102 -0.47 -18.84 1.30
N LEU A 103 0.49 -17.96 0.98
CA LEU A 103 0.83 -17.65 -0.42
C LEU A 103 1.35 -18.89 -1.19
N ASP A 104 2.15 -19.72 -0.54
CA ASP A 104 2.69 -20.95 -1.16
C ASP A 104 1.59 -22.01 -1.36
N LEU A 105 0.65 -22.16 -0.42
CA LEU A 105 -0.53 -23.04 -0.54
C LEU A 105 -1.47 -22.61 -1.66
N ASN A 106 -1.61 -21.32 -1.87
CA ASN A 106 -2.38 -20.73 -2.96
C ASN A 106 -1.65 -20.80 -4.32
N SER A 107 -0.53 -21.53 -4.38
CA SER A 107 0.25 -21.73 -5.61
C SER A 107 0.76 -20.42 -6.24
N VAL A 108 1.00 -19.39 -5.44
CA VAL A 108 1.62 -18.14 -5.91
C VAL A 108 3.07 -18.41 -6.27
N ASP A 109 3.44 -18.11 -7.53
CA ASP A 109 4.78 -18.38 -8.04
C ASP A 109 5.87 -17.73 -7.14
N PRO A 110 6.84 -18.51 -6.62
CA PRO A 110 7.92 -18.00 -5.79
C PRO A 110 8.85 -17.01 -6.52
N SER A 111 8.85 -16.99 -7.85
CA SER A 111 9.65 -16.06 -8.66
C SER A 111 9.11 -14.62 -8.60
N ILE A 112 7.82 -14.44 -8.27
CA ILE A 112 7.20 -13.14 -8.13
C ILE A 112 7.67 -12.50 -6.83
N PRO A 113 8.20 -11.26 -6.86
CA PRO A 113 8.59 -10.55 -5.65
C PRO A 113 7.43 -10.42 -4.66
N ARG A 114 7.69 -10.73 -3.40
CA ARG A 114 6.71 -10.61 -2.33
C ARG A 114 7.07 -9.43 -1.45
N HIS A 115 6.07 -8.66 -1.10
CA HIS A 115 6.20 -7.48 -0.28
C HIS A 115 5.34 -7.61 0.98
N ILE A 116 5.75 -6.93 2.02
CA ILE A 116 4.92 -6.77 3.22
C ILE A 116 4.95 -5.32 3.68
N ILE A 117 3.76 -4.73 3.85
CA ILE A 117 3.60 -3.39 4.39
C ILE A 117 3.35 -3.53 5.89
N VAL A 118 4.18 -2.89 6.68
CA VAL A 118 4.16 -2.94 8.15
C VAL A 118 4.26 -1.54 8.74
N GLY A 119 3.76 -1.37 9.95
CA GLY A 119 3.95 -0.13 10.69
C GLY A 119 5.28 -0.10 11.47
N PRO A 120 5.69 1.07 11.98
CA PRO A 120 6.93 1.21 12.76
C PRO A 120 6.97 0.34 14.02
N LYS A 121 5.82 0.19 14.71
CA LYS A 121 5.72 -0.65 15.91
C LYS A 121 6.01 -2.12 15.60
N GLN A 122 5.50 -2.63 14.47
CA GLN A 122 5.71 -4.00 14.03
C GLN A 122 7.18 -4.30 13.73
N ILE A 123 7.91 -3.34 13.18
CA ILE A 123 9.37 -3.46 13.01
C ILE A 123 10.06 -3.54 14.36
N THR A 124 9.66 -2.70 15.33
CA THR A 124 10.21 -2.74 16.69
C THR A 124 9.94 -4.09 17.36
N ASP A 125 8.71 -4.61 17.25
CA ASP A 125 8.33 -5.90 17.80
C ASP A 125 9.17 -7.04 17.17
N LEU A 126 9.41 -6.99 15.86
CA LEU A 126 10.20 -7.99 15.14
C LEU A 126 11.68 -7.92 15.54
N LEU A 127 12.25 -6.72 15.68
CA LEU A 127 13.62 -6.51 16.15
C LEU A 127 13.82 -6.97 17.61
N GLY A 128 12.75 -6.95 18.40
CA GLY A 128 12.77 -7.43 19.78
C GLY A 128 12.75 -8.96 19.93
N THR A 129 12.51 -9.72 18.85
CA THR A 129 12.51 -11.18 18.90
C THR A 129 13.91 -11.75 18.87
N THR A 130 14.17 -12.76 19.74
CA THR A 130 15.51 -13.36 19.90
C THR A 130 16.00 -14.03 18.62
N GLU A 131 15.09 -14.59 17.82
CA GLU A 131 15.43 -15.25 16.55
C GLU A 131 15.95 -14.28 15.50
N VAL A 132 15.51 -13.02 15.53
CA VAL A 132 15.99 -11.97 14.62
C VAL A 132 17.31 -11.37 15.09
N THR A 133 17.56 -11.37 16.41
CA THR A 133 18.78 -10.79 17.01
C THR A 133 19.92 -11.78 17.16
N SER A 134 19.69 -13.07 16.92
CA SER A 134 20.71 -14.10 17.02
C SER A 134 21.80 -13.94 15.94
N SER A 135 23.06 -14.01 16.36
CA SER A 135 24.24 -13.86 15.47
C SER A 135 24.37 -14.94 14.39
N ASP A 136 23.71 -16.07 14.55
CA ASP A 136 23.69 -17.17 13.57
C ASP A 136 22.81 -16.87 12.33
N PHE A 137 21.91 -15.92 12.44
CA PHE A 137 21.17 -15.40 11.30
C PHE A 137 21.85 -14.12 10.82
N ASN A 138 22.15 -13.98 9.55
CA ASN A 138 22.76 -12.83 8.85
C ASN A 138 22.13 -11.44 9.15
N THR A 139 21.43 -11.32 10.24
CA THR A 139 20.53 -10.27 10.67
C THR A 139 21.22 -9.24 11.57
N VAL A 140 22.48 -9.44 11.93
CA VAL A 140 23.29 -8.46 12.69
C VAL A 140 23.34 -7.10 11.98
N LYS A 141 23.24 -7.10 10.63
CA LYS A 141 23.13 -5.86 9.85
C LYS A 141 21.82 -5.13 10.04
N ALA A 142 20.69 -5.83 10.18
CA ALA A 142 19.38 -5.21 10.39
C ALA A 142 19.30 -4.52 11.75
N LEU A 143 19.85 -5.16 12.80
CA LEU A 143 19.90 -4.56 14.13
C LEU A 143 20.84 -3.34 14.20
N ALA A 144 21.97 -3.39 13.49
CA ALA A 144 22.92 -2.28 13.44
C ALA A 144 22.36 -1.06 12.69
N ASN A 145 21.56 -1.29 11.66
CA ASN A 145 20.96 -0.21 10.85
C ASN A 145 19.55 0.18 11.31
N GLY A 146 18.90 -0.61 12.18
CA GLY A 146 17.52 -0.39 12.60
C GLY A 146 16.48 -0.61 11.51
N GLU A 147 16.87 -1.19 10.37
CA GLU A 147 16.01 -1.41 9.22
C GLU A 147 16.01 -2.88 8.80
N ILE A 148 14.83 -3.43 8.55
CA ILE A 148 14.64 -4.75 7.95
C ILE A 148 14.20 -4.54 6.51
N ASN A 149 15.11 -4.76 5.56
CA ASN A 149 14.80 -4.60 4.14
C ASN A 149 14.18 -5.87 3.56
N GLN A 150 14.71 -7.06 3.93
CA GLN A 150 14.23 -8.33 3.46
C GLN A 150 14.34 -9.40 4.55
N PHE A 151 13.26 -10.16 4.78
CA PHE A 151 13.24 -11.27 5.71
C PHE A 151 12.20 -12.31 5.29
N LEU A 152 12.54 -13.62 5.39
CA LEU A 152 11.69 -14.76 4.98
C LEU A 152 11.16 -14.66 3.52
N GLY A 153 11.84 -13.96 2.64
CA GLY A 153 11.44 -13.78 1.25
C GLY A 153 10.46 -12.63 1.01
N PHE A 154 10.16 -11.83 2.04
CA PHE A 154 9.39 -10.60 1.92
C PHE A 154 10.31 -9.38 1.88
N ASN A 155 10.02 -8.43 1.00
CA ASN A 155 10.56 -7.08 1.03
C ASN A 155 9.68 -6.23 1.94
N PHE A 156 10.28 -5.59 2.95
CA PHE A 156 9.55 -4.80 3.94
C PHE A 156 9.38 -3.36 3.46
N ILE A 157 8.15 -2.88 3.56
CA ILE A 157 7.77 -1.49 3.29
C ILE A 157 7.17 -0.94 4.58
N VAL A 158 7.80 0.08 5.15
CA VAL A 158 7.32 0.71 6.38
C VAL A 158 6.36 1.84 6.05
N SER A 159 5.12 1.75 6.52
CA SER A 159 4.12 2.79 6.33
C SER A 159 3.28 2.98 7.60
N ASN A 160 3.09 4.23 7.99
CA ASN A 160 2.20 4.58 9.11
C ASN A 160 0.75 4.81 8.66
N ARG A 161 0.45 4.54 7.38
CA ARG A 161 -0.88 4.73 6.78
C ARG A 161 -1.80 3.51 6.92
N LEU A 162 -1.26 2.39 7.43
CA LEU A 162 -2.03 1.16 7.64
C LEU A 162 -3.22 1.39 8.58
N SER A 163 -4.35 0.74 8.28
CA SER A 163 -5.55 0.79 9.12
C SER A 163 -5.28 0.32 10.54
N LEU A 164 -5.76 1.09 11.50
CA LEU A 164 -5.73 0.76 12.93
C LEU A 164 -7.17 0.74 13.44
N ASP A 165 -7.64 -0.43 13.84
CA ASP A 165 -8.95 -0.60 14.47
C ASP A 165 -8.75 -0.93 15.97
N GLY A 166 -9.04 0.06 16.81
CA GLY A 166 -8.73 0.00 18.23
C GLY A 166 -7.23 -0.18 18.48
N THR A 167 -6.81 -1.38 18.84
CA THR A 167 -5.41 -1.76 19.05
C THR A 167 -4.88 -2.71 17.96
N THR A 168 -5.67 -2.98 16.93
CA THR A 168 -5.31 -3.93 15.87
C THR A 168 -4.86 -3.19 14.62
N ARG A 169 -3.60 -3.39 14.22
CA ARG A 169 -3.03 -2.88 12.98
C ARG A 169 -3.09 -3.97 11.91
N SER A 170 -3.67 -3.65 10.76
CA SER A 170 -3.73 -4.54 9.61
C SER A 170 -2.50 -4.35 8.71
N CYS A 171 -1.54 -5.26 8.82
CA CYS A 171 -0.40 -5.35 7.90
C CYS A 171 -0.80 -6.15 6.67
N ILE A 172 -0.13 -5.90 5.54
CA ILE A 172 -0.51 -6.48 4.25
C ILE A 172 0.69 -7.19 3.65
N ALA A 173 0.61 -8.51 3.51
CA ALA A 173 1.57 -9.30 2.75
C ALA A 173 0.99 -9.62 1.37
N TYR A 174 1.72 -9.35 0.28
CA TYR A 174 1.21 -9.53 -1.07
C TYR A 174 2.31 -9.88 -2.07
N ALA A 175 1.91 -10.55 -3.15
CA ALA A 175 2.74 -10.70 -4.34
C ALA A 175 2.60 -9.44 -5.22
N GLN A 176 3.65 -9.05 -5.91
CA GLN A 176 3.71 -7.80 -6.67
C GLN A 176 2.55 -7.61 -7.66
N ASP A 177 2.03 -8.68 -8.24
CA ASP A 177 0.91 -8.69 -9.18
C ASP A 177 -0.47 -8.88 -8.51
N GLY A 178 -0.52 -8.98 -7.17
CA GLY A 178 -1.76 -9.17 -6.41
C GLY A 178 -2.65 -7.93 -6.32
N ILE A 179 -2.08 -6.74 -6.49
CA ILE A 179 -2.78 -5.45 -6.39
C ILE A 179 -2.47 -4.63 -7.63
N ALA A 180 -3.48 -3.98 -8.21
CA ALA A 180 -3.32 -3.09 -9.34
C ALA A 180 -3.81 -1.69 -9.00
N LEU A 181 -3.01 -0.70 -9.37
CA LEU A 181 -3.37 0.72 -9.33
C LEU A 181 -3.74 1.16 -10.75
N GLY A 182 -4.97 1.65 -10.92
CA GLY A 182 -5.44 2.27 -12.16
C GLY A 182 -5.29 3.78 -12.06
N VAL A 183 -4.56 4.39 -12.98
CA VAL A 183 -4.39 5.84 -13.06
C VAL A 183 -5.17 6.34 -14.27
N GLY A 184 -6.26 7.08 -14.03
CA GLY A 184 -7.06 7.71 -15.08
C GLY A 184 -6.50 9.05 -15.50
N LYS A 185 -5.97 9.81 -14.54
CA LYS A 185 -5.30 11.08 -14.75
C LYS A 185 -4.08 11.15 -13.85
N ASP A 186 -2.92 11.33 -14.44
CA ASP A 186 -1.68 11.55 -13.72
C ASP A 186 -1.72 12.84 -12.91
N VAL A 187 -0.87 12.92 -11.90
CA VAL A 187 -0.72 14.11 -11.07
C VAL A 187 -0.34 15.29 -11.94
N THR A 188 -1.24 16.26 -12.03
CA THR A 188 -1.04 17.50 -12.77
C THR A 188 -0.95 18.64 -11.78
N ALA A 189 0.15 19.39 -11.84
CA ALA A 189 0.37 20.60 -11.04
C ALA A 189 0.12 21.85 -11.89
N ARG A 190 -0.51 22.85 -11.29
CA ARG A 190 -0.67 24.20 -11.85
C ARG A 190 -0.39 25.24 -10.79
N ILE A 191 0.32 26.27 -11.16
CA ILE A 191 0.59 27.42 -10.29
C ILE A 191 0.16 28.64 -11.08
N ASP A 192 -0.98 29.22 -10.72
CA ASP A 192 -1.59 30.31 -11.43
C ASP A 192 -2.02 31.42 -10.45
N GLU A 193 -2.05 32.66 -10.91
CA GLU A 193 -2.63 33.77 -10.14
C GLU A 193 -4.14 33.81 -10.29
N ARG A 194 -4.83 34.01 -9.17
CA ARG A 194 -6.29 34.06 -9.10
C ARG A 194 -6.79 35.50 -8.97
N ALA A 195 -7.26 36.08 -10.07
CA ALA A 195 -7.77 37.45 -10.10
C ALA A 195 -9.01 37.64 -9.19
N ASP A 196 -9.82 36.58 -8.97
CA ASP A 196 -10.99 36.58 -8.10
C ASP A 196 -10.65 36.53 -6.61
N LYS A 197 -9.36 36.25 -6.26
CA LYS A 197 -8.85 36.12 -4.90
C LYS A 197 -7.71 37.10 -4.59
N GLY A 198 -7.87 38.33 -5.01
CA GLY A 198 -6.88 39.38 -4.75
C GLY A 198 -5.54 39.17 -5.42
N TYR A 199 -5.50 38.45 -6.55
CA TYR A 199 -4.28 38.03 -7.27
C TYR A 199 -3.37 37.10 -6.47
N ALA A 200 -3.93 36.38 -5.46
CA ALA A 200 -3.19 35.36 -4.75
C ALA A 200 -2.71 34.24 -5.69
N THR A 201 -1.51 33.73 -5.47
CA THR A 201 -0.99 32.59 -6.23
C THR A 201 -1.62 31.30 -5.73
N GLN A 202 -2.29 30.58 -6.60
CA GLN A 202 -2.86 29.26 -6.31
C GLN A 202 -1.87 28.16 -6.71
N VAL A 203 -1.59 27.24 -5.78
CA VAL A 203 -0.93 25.99 -6.05
C VAL A 203 -2.01 24.91 -6.14
N TYR A 204 -2.23 24.36 -7.32
CA TYR A 204 -3.28 23.39 -7.58
C TYR A 204 -2.70 22.07 -8.08
N TYR A 205 -3.09 20.97 -7.46
CA TYR A 205 -2.77 19.62 -7.88
C TYR A 205 -4.05 18.83 -8.07
N CYS A 206 -4.11 18.03 -9.13
CA CYS A 206 -5.20 17.09 -9.34
C CYS A 206 -4.69 15.78 -9.91
N ALA A 207 -5.34 14.69 -9.52
CA ALA A 207 -5.10 13.34 -10.03
C ALA A 207 -6.39 12.53 -9.94
N SER A 208 -6.51 11.49 -10.77
CA SER A 208 -7.62 10.54 -10.72
C SER A 208 -7.04 9.13 -10.74
N PHE A 209 -7.21 8.39 -9.65
CA PHE A 209 -6.70 7.03 -9.52
C PHE A 209 -7.61 6.18 -8.64
N GLY A 210 -7.43 4.88 -8.73
CA GLY A 210 -8.12 3.90 -7.90
C GLY A 210 -7.35 2.61 -7.91
N ALA A 211 -7.50 1.81 -6.89
CA ALA A 211 -6.82 0.52 -6.77
C ALA A 211 -7.82 -0.63 -6.63
N THR A 212 -7.39 -1.82 -6.95
CA THR A 212 -8.15 -3.04 -6.70
C THR A 212 -7.23 -4.23 -6.44
N ARG A 213 -7.70 -5.16 -5.66
CA ARG A 213 -7.07 -6.47 -5.51
C ARG A 213 -7.39 -7.30 -6.76
N MET A 214 -6.33 -7.81 -7.42
CA MET A 214 -6.48 -8.61 -8.65
C MET A 214 -6.90 -10.04 -8.33
N GLU A 215 -6.22 -10.65 -7.36
CA GLU A 215 -6.48 -12.02 -6.92
C GLU A 215 -6.44 -12.08 -5.39
N GLU A 216 -7.44 -12.74 -4.77
CA GLU A 216 -7.51 -12.92 -3.33
C GLU A 216 -6.34 -13.75 -2.80
N ASP A 217 -5.93 -14.74 -3.57
CA ASP A 217 -4.88 -15.71 -3.20
C ASP A 217 -3.48 -15.08 -3.08
N LYS A 218 -3.30 -13.92 -3.69
CA LYS A 218 -2.03 -13.17 -3.72
C LYS A 218 -1.89 -12.12 -2.63
N VAL A 219 -2.92 -11.93 -1.80
CA VAL A 219 -2.95 -10.92 -0.74
C VAL A 219 -3.38 -11.54 0.58
N VAL A 220 -2.58 -11.33 1.62
CA VAL A 220 -2.83 -11.83 2.98
C VAL A 220 -2.83 -10.66 3.95
N GLU A 221 -3.90 -10.50 4.70
CA GLU A 221 -3.98 -9.55 5.80
C GLU A 221 -3.36 -10.18 7.05
N VAL A 222 -2.40 -9.49 7.67
CA VAL A 222 -1.75 -9.92 8.91
C VAL A 222 -2.10 -8.93 10.00
N GLN A 223 -2.99 -9.32 10.88
CA GLN A 223 -3.40 -8.50 12.01
C GLN A 223 -2.38 -8.56 13.15
N CYS A 224 -2.01 -7.41 13.68
CA CYS A 224 -1.05 -7.26 14.77
C CYS A 224 -1.64 -6.37 15.86
N THR A 225 -1.49 -6.77 17.12
CA THR A 225 -1.90 -5.92 18.25
C THR A 225 -0.81 -4.88 18.53
N GLU A 226 -1.22 -3.63 18.69
CA GLU A 226 -0.40 -2.54 19.20
C GLU A 226 -0.82 -2.24 20.66
N SER A 227 -0.01 -2.65 21.60
CA SER A 227 -0.18 -2.36 23.02
C SER A 227 0.83 -1.32 23.49
#